data_58cfcddd6f5d1a4f46a3a8aad592a28e
#
_entry.id   58cfcddd6f5d1a4f46a3a8aad592a28e
#
_cell.length_a   1.000
_cell.length_b   1.000
_cell.length_c   1.000
_cell.angle_alpha   90.00
_cell.angle_beta   90.00
_cell.angle_gamma   90.00
#
_symmetry.space_group_name_H-M   'P 1'
#
loop_
_entity.id
_entity.type
_entity.pdbx_description
1 polymer ?
#
loop_
_entity_poly.entity_id
_entity_poly.type
_entity_poly.pdbx_seq_one_letter_code
_entity_poly.pdbx_strand_id
1 'polypeptide(L)'
;MEIPKRLWIGMVVLGAFAKLIPHPWNFTPMLAIGLFAGSQARKVSTGVLTTLCALVLSDAVLGFYSGFWYVYAAALIPVLLGTLIRNRTSAGAIAGAGLASSVSFFLITNFMYWTTEGFYPHRSAGLSACFLAGIPFYRNQVLGDVVYTVAIFGGYAVLNRLCQPAEQVA
;
A
#
# COMPACT_ATOMS: atom_id res chain seq x y z
N MET A 1 20.34 3.42 10.49
CA MET A 1 19.65 2.99 11.73
C MET A 1 18.71 1.83 11.40
N GLU A 2 18.67 0.77 12.20
CA GLU A 2 17.69 -0.30 11.99
C GLU A 2 16.34 0.10 12.56
N ILE A 3 15.28 -0.05 11.75
CA ILE A 3 13.93 0.18 12.24
C ILE A 3 13.57 -0.87 13.30
N PRO A 4 13.16 -0.48 14.50
CA PRO A 4 12.85 -1.40 15.58
C PRO A 4 11.63 -2.26 15.23
N LYS A 5 11.61 -3.52 15.70
CA LYS A 5 10.52 -4.48 15.44
C LYS A 5 9.14 -3.93 15.82
N ARG A 6 9.05 -3.13 16.88
CA ARG A 6 7.82 -2.47 17.33
C ARG A 6 7.20 -1.54 16.28
N LEU A 7 8.02 -0.92 15.41
CA LEU A 7 7.48 -0.08 14.34
C LEU A 7 6.77 -0.92 13.27
N TRP A 8 7.31 -2.10 12.92
CA TRP A 8 6.65 -3.01 11.99
C TRP A 8 5.33 -3.54 12.54
N ILE A 9 5.31 -3.89 13.83
CA ILE A 9 4.06 -4.26 14.53
C ILE A 9 3.07 -3.09 14.51
N GLY A 10 3.53 -1.88 14.80
CA GLY A 10 2.70 -0.67 14.73
C GLY A 10 2.11 -0.44 13.33
N MET A 11 2.88 -0.70 12.26
CA MET A 11 2.41 -0.61 10.87
C MET A 11 1.32 -1.66 10.57
N VAL A 12 1.49 -2.89 11.05
CA VAL A 12 0.47 -3.94 10.90
C VAL A 12 -0.82 -3.55 11.61
N VAL A 13 -0.73 -3.08 12.85
CA VAL A 13 -1.88 -2.64 13.65
C VAL A 13 -2.56 -1.43 12.98
N LEU A 14 -1.77 -0.42 12.57
CA LEU A 14 -2.30 0.76 11.87
C LEU A 14 -3.03 0.36 10.59
N GLY A 15 -2.44 -0.51 9.78
CA GLY A 15 -3.04 -0.96 8.53
C GLY A 15 -4.34 -1.72 8.76
N ALA A 16 -4.33 -2.69 9.67
CA ALA A 16 -5.52 -3.47 9.99
C ALA A 16 -6.62 -2.57 10.57
N PHE A 17 -6.29 -1.71 11.54
CA PHE A 17 -7.26 -0.84 12.20
C PHE A 17 -7.85 0.21 11.26
N ALA A 18 -7.03 0.83 10.41
CA ALA A 18 -7.49 1.80 9.43
C ALA A 18 -8.50 1.21 8.42
N LYS A 19 -8.37 -0.09 8.11
CA LYS A 19 -9.32 -0.80 7.25
C LYS A 19 -10.63 -1.14 7.98
N LEU A 20 -10.62 -1.24 9.30
CA LEU A 20 -11.81 -1.53 10.13
C LEU A 20 -12.67 -0.30 10.41
N ILE A 21 -12.09 0.90 10.42
CA ILE A 21 -12.81 2.16 10.61
C ILE A 21 -13.63 2.48 9.35
N PRO A 22 -14.87 3.02 9.46
CA PRO A 22 -15.61 3.49 8.30
C PRO A 22 -14.80 4.51 7.47
N HIS A 23 -14.57 4.21 6.20
CA HIS A 23 -13.80 5.02 5.27
C HIS A 23 -14.37 4.87 3.85
N PRO A 24 -14.10 5.79 2.92
CA PRO A 24 -14.43 5.61 1.52
C PRO A 24 -13.78 4.34 0.94
N TRP A 25 -14.45 3.67 0.03
CA TRP A 25 -13.94 2.47 -0.62
C TRP A 25 -12.52 2.68 -1.15
N ASN A 26 -11.61 1.75 -0.88
CA ASN A 26 -10.19 1.77 -1.25
C ASN A 26 -9.33 2.90 -0.62
N PHE A 27 -9.88 3.71 0.28
CA PHE A 27 -9.11 4.72 1.02
C PHE A 27 -8.41 4.07 2.21
N THR A 28 -7.32 3.34 1.97
CA THR A 28 -6.60 2.57 3.00
C THR A 28 -5.10 2.82 2.95
N PRO A 29 -4.35 2.60 4.05
CA PRO A 29 -2.90 2.79 4.09
C PRO A 29 -2.09 1.66 3.45
N MET A 30 -2.72 0.60 2.89
CA MET A 30 -2.05 -0.65 2.56
C MET A 30 -0.92 -0.49 1.55
N LEU A 31 -1.12 0.29 0.47
CA LEU A 31 -0.07 0.51 -0.53
C LEU A 31 1.05 1.38 0.03
N ALA A 32 0.72 2.40 0.83
CA ALA A 32 1.72 3.26 1.49
C ALA A 32 2.56 2.48 2.52
N ILE A 33 1.96 1.57 3.29
CA ILE A 33 2.66 0.67 4.22
C ILE A 33 3.60 -0.25 3.44
N GLY A 34 3.13 -0.86 2.35
CA GLY A 34 3.93 -1.72 1.49
C GLY A 34 5.14 -0.98 0.91
N LEU A 35 4.92 0.21 0.35
CA LEU A 35 5.96 1.06 -0.23
C LEU A 35 7.00 1.46 0.83
N PHE A 36 6.54 1.91 2.00
CA PHE A 36 7.42 2.26 3.11
C PHE A 36 8.22 1.05 3.58
N ALA A 37 7.56 -0.08 3.81
CA ALA A 37 8.22 -1.29 4.28
C ALA A 37 9.25 -1.80 3.26
N GLY A 38 8.97 -1.77 1.97
CA GLY A 38 9.93 -2.10 0.92
C GLY A 38 11.14 -1.17 0.91
N SER A 39 10.93 0.14 1.10
CA SER A 39 12.00 1.13 1.07
C SER A 39 12.88 1.13 2.33
N GLN A 40 12.35 0.76 3.49
CA GLN A 40 13.03 0.88 4.78
C GLN A 40 13.46 -0.44 5.39
N ALA A 41 12.83 -1.57 5.04
CA ALA A 41 13.18 -2.86 5.61
C ALA A 41 14.46 -3.42 4.97
N ARG A 42 15.38 -3.98 5.77
CA ARG A 42 16.59 -4.64 5.25
C ARG A 42 16.26 -5.83 4.36
N LYS A 43 15.25 -6.62 4.73
CA LYS A 43 14.79 -7.81 4.01
C LYS A 43 13.44 -7.54 3.36
N VAL A 44 13.29 -7.91 2.11
CA VAL A 44 12.00 -7.82 1.38
C VAL A 44 10.90 -8.59 2.12
N SER A 45 11.26 -9.73 2.73
CA SER A 45 10.33 -10.54 3.52
C SER A 45 9.69 -9.78 4.68
N THR A 46 10.39 -8.84 5.32
CA THR A 46 9.79 -7.98 6.35
C THR A 46 8.68 -7.12 5.77
N GLY A 47 8.90 -6.50 4.60
CA GLY A 47 7.87 -5.70 3.93
C GLY A 47 6.66 -6.54 3.51
N VAL A 48 6.92 -7.72 2.92
CA VAL A 48 5.89 -8.69 2.53
C VAL A 48 5.06 -9.10 3.75
N LEU A 49 5.70 -9.52 4.83
CA LEU A 49 5.00 -9.95 6.05
C LEU A 49 4.20 -8.81 6.68
N THR A 50 4.76 -7.59 6.75
CA THR A 50 4.05 -6.43 7.29
C THR A 50 2.77 -6.16 6.51
N THR A 51 2.84 -6.15 5.17
CA THR A 51 1.68 -5.89 4.31
C THR A 51 0.64 -7.01 4.42
N LEU A 52 1.08 -8.27 4.29
CA LEU A 52 0.17 -9.42 4.35
C LEU A 52 -0.48 -9.59 5.74
N CYS A 53 0.27 -9.41 6.82
CA CYS A 53 -0.30 -9.48 8.18
C CYS A 53 -1.38 -8.40 8.38
N ALA A 54 -1.17 -7.17 7.90
CA ALA A 54 -2.18 -6.11 7.99
C ALA A 54 -3.45 -6.47 7.23
N LEU A 55 -3.32 -7.00 6.00
CA LEU A 55 -4.44 -7.46 5.17
C LEU A 55 -5.19 -8.63 5.82
N VAL A 56 -4.46 -9.67 6.21
CA VAL A 56 -5.06 -10.88 6.81
C VAL A 56 -5.78 -10.54 8.11
N LEU A 57 -5.17 -9.73 8.99
CA LEU A 57 -5.80 -9.36 10.26
C LEU A 57 -7.08 -8.54 10.06
N SER A 58 -7.10 -7.60 9.10
CA SER A 58 -8.32 -6.87 8.80
C SER A 58 -9.40 -7.75 8.19
N ASP A 59 -9.03 -8.63 7.24
CA ASP A 59 -10.00 -9.49 6.55
C ASP A 59 -10.47 -10.66 7.40
N ALA A 60 -9.70 -11.08 8.40
CA ALA A 60 -10.16 -12.03 9.42
C ALA A 60 -11.31 -11.46 10.26
N VAL A 61 -11.40 -10.14 10.42
CA VAL A 61 -12.49 -9.46 11.14
C VAL A 61 -13.64 -9.10 10.21
N LEU A 62 -13.32 -8.55 9.01
CA LEU A 62 -14.31 -8.11 8.04
C LEU A 62 -14.95 -9.23 7.23
N GLY A 63 -14.30 -10.39 7.20
CA GLY A 63 -14.61 -11.50 6.32
C GLY A 63 -13.78 -11.49 5.03
N PHE A 64 -13.34 -12.68 4.62
CA PHE A 64 -12.66 -12.85 3.34
C PHE A 64 -13.70 -12.79 2.21
N TYR A 65 -13.35 -12.12 1.12
CA TYR A 65 -14.20 -11.91 -0.06
C TYR A 65 -13.65 -12.66 -1.29
N SER A 66 -14.50 -12.85 -2.29
CA SER A 66 -14.02 -13.36 -3.59
C SER A 66 -12.91 -12.47 -4.13
N GLY A 67 -11.85 -13.08 -4.65
CA GLY A 67 -10.73 -12.34 -5.23
C GLY A 67 -9.71 -11.75 -4.24
N PHE A 68 -9.81 -11.99 -2.92
CA PHE A 68 -8.83 -11.50 -1.94
C PHE A 68 -7.38 -11.85 -2.33
N TRP A 69 -7.16 -13.00 -2.95
CA TRP A 69 -5.84 -13.51 -3.33
C TRP A 69 -5.12 -12.62 -4.36
N TYR A 70 -5.83 -12.13 -5.40
CA TYR A 70 -5.22 -11.22 -6.37
C TYR A 70 -5.06 -9.80 -5.83
N VAL A 71 -5.94 -9.38 -4.93
CA VAL A 71 -5.78 -8.11 -4.20
C VAL A 71 -4.52 -8.16 -3.33
N TYR A 72 -4.30 -9.27 -2.61
CA TYR A 72 -3.10 -9.46 -1.80
C TYR A 72 -1.84 -9.51 -2.66
N ALA A 73 -1.86 -10.25 -3.78
CA ALA A 73 -0.75 -10.27 -4.72
C ALA A 73 -0.42 -8.87 -5.27
N ALA A 74 -1.43 -8.11 -5.69
CA ALA A 74 -1.27 -6.74 -6.17
C ALA A 74 -0.73 -5.80 -5.09
N ALA A 75 -1.13 -5.97 -3.82
CA ALA A 75 -0.65 -5.18 -2.69
C ALA A 75 0.83 -5.44 -2.32
N LEU A 76 1.47 -6.46 -2.89
CA LEU A 76 2.91 -6.69 -2.75
C LEU A 76 3.76 -5.90 -3.74
N ILE A 77 3.17 -5.37 -4.82
CA ILE A 77 3.91 -4.55 -5.80
C ILE A 77 4.51 -3.30 -5.16
N PRO A 78 3.80 -2.54 -4.31
CA PRO A 78 4.40 -1.43 -3.57
C PRO A 78 5.64 -1.83 -2.76
N VAL A 79 5.66 -3.03 -2.17
CA VAL A 79 6.85 -3.53 -1.46
C VAL A 79 8.04 -3.64 -2.40
N LEU A 80 7.84 -4.20 -3.60
CA LEU A 80 8.89 -4.33 -4.61
C LEU A 80 9.33 -2.95 -5.11
N LEU A 81 8.40 -2.06 -5.43
CA LEU A 81 8.72 -0.68 -5.84
C LEU A 81 9.46 0.08 -4.73
N GLY A 82 9.09 -0.15 -3.47
CA GLY A 82 9.82 0.38 -2.32
C GLY A 82 11.28 -0.07 -2.29
N THR A 83 11.58 -1.31 -2.65
CA THR A 83 12.97 -1.78 -2.70
C THR A 83 13.81 -1.03 -3.74
N LEU A 84 13.21 -0.61 -4.84
CA LEU A 84 13.89 0.14 -5.90
C LEU A 84 14.28 1.56 -5.47
N ILE A 85 13.51 2.16 -4.55
CA ILE A 85 13.78 3.50 -4.03
C ILE A 85 14.54 3.51 -2.70
N ARG A 86 14.96 2.36 -2.18
CA ARG A 86 15.60 2.22 -0.86
C ARG A 86 16.78 3.17 -0.64
N ASN A 87 17.60 3.38 -1.66
CA ASN A 87 18.76 4.26 -1.61
C ASN A 87 18.49 5.68 -2.13
N ARG A 88 17.26 5.98 -2.50
CA ARG A 88 16.84 7.24 -3.13
C ARG A 88 15.46 7.68 -2.63
N THR A 89 15.30 7.81 -1.31
CA THR A 89 14.03 8.24 -0.68
C THR A 89 13.79 9.74 -0.80
N SER A 90 14.06 10.33 -1.97
CA SER A 90 13.66 11.71 -2.26
C SER A 90 12.14 11.80 -2.43
N ALA A 91 11.57 12.98 -2.19
CA ALA A 91 10.12 13.21 -2.35
C ALA A 91 9.63 12.80 -3.75
N GLY A 92 10.41 13.10 -4.81
CA GLY A 92 10.06 12.70 -6.18
C GLY A 92 10.08 11.18 -6.39
N ALA A 93 11.07 10.47 -5.82
CA ALA A 93 11.13 9.01 -5.91
C ALA A 93 9.96 8.34 -5.16
N ILE A 94 9.62 8.85 -3.96
CA ILE A 94 8.48 8.36 -3.17
C ILE A 94 7.17 8.61 -3.93
N ALA A 95 6.97 9.81 -4.46
CA ALA A 95 5.77 10.16 -5.23
C ALA A 95 5.63 9.30 -6.50
N GLY A 96 6.71 9.15 -7.27
CA GLY A 96 6.73 8.31 -8.48
C GLY A 96 6.45 6.84 -8.17
N ALA A 97 7.07 6.27 -7.14
CA ALA A 97 6.83 4.90 -6.73
C ALA A 97 5.42 4.72 -6.14
N GLY A 98 4.90 5.71 -5.41
CA GLY A 98 3.52 5.72 -4.91
C GLY A 98 2.50 5.72 -6.05
N LEU A 99 2.67 6.60 -7.04
CA LEU A 99 1.80 6.63 -8.23
C LEU A 99 1.88 5.32 -9.01
N ALA A 100 3.08 4.77 -9.24
CA ALA A 100 3.25 3.48 -9.89
C ALA A 100 2.58 2.35 -9.11
N SER A 101 2.62 2.39 -7.77
CA SER A 101 1.90 1.44 -6.90
C SER A 101 0.39 1.53 -7.11
N SER A 102 -0.19 2.75 -7.06
CA SER A 102 -1.61 2.98 -7.25
C SER A 102 -2.09 2.51 -8.62
N VAL A 103 -1.38 2.89 -9.69
CA VAL A 103 -1.72 2.49 -11.06
C VAL A 103 -1.64 0.99 -11.23
N SER A 104 -0.54 0.36 -10.81
CA SER A 104 -0.36 -1.10 -10.91
C SER A 104 -1.44 -1.87 -10.18
N PHE A 105 -1.76 -1.45 -8.95
CA PHE A 105 -2.81 -2.07 -8.17
C PHE A 105 -4.16 -1.98 -8.88
N PHE A 106 -4.55 -0.79 -9.34
CA PHE A 106 -5.79 -0.57 -10.07
C PHE A 106 -5.87 -1.43 -11.33
N LEU A 107 -4.82 -1.46 -12.14
CA LEU A 107 -4.79 -2.24 -13.37
C LEU A 107 -4.92 -3.73 -13.10
N ILE A 108 -4.16 -4.26 -12.17
CA ILE A 108 -4.13 -5.70 -11.88
C ILE A 108 -5.44 -6.14 -11.25
N THR A 109 -5.93 -5.43 -10.24
CA THR A 109 -7.15 -5.86 -9.53
C THR A 109 -8.39 -5.78 -10.42
N ASN A 110 -8.53 -4.76 -11.26
CA ASN A 110 -9.67 -4.67 -12.19
C ASN A 110 -9.55 -5.69 -13.34
N PHE A 111 -8.34 -5.95 -13.85
CA PHE A 111 -8.14 -7.00 -14.85
C PHE A 111 -8.47 -8.39 -14.28
N MET A 112 -7.98 -8.69 -13.08
CA MET A 112 -8.28 -9.96 -12.41
C MET A 112 -9.77 -10.08 -12.08
N TYR A 113 -10.41 -9.01 -11.60
CA TYR A 113 -11.86 -8.98 -11.38
C TYR A 113 -12.64 -9.28 -12.66
N TRP A 114 -12.26 -8.66 -13.77
CA TRP A 114 -12.89 -8.92 -15.08
C TRP A 114 -12.74 -10.37 -15.53
N THR A 115 -11.58 -10.99 -15.27
CA THR A 115 -11.31 -12.37 -15.70
C THR A 115 -11.95 -13.43 -14.80
N THR A 116 -12.14 -13.15 -13.50
CA THR A 116 -12.49 -14.18 -12.52
C THR A 116 -13.92 -14.10 -12.00
N GLU A 117 -14.51 -12.88 -11.89
CA GLU A 117 -15.78 -12.72 -11.17
C GLU A 117 -17.04 -12.85 -12.06
N GLY A 118 -16.89 -12.89 -13.39
CA GLY A 118 -17.99 -13.17 -14.32
C GLY A 118 -19.04 -12.06 -14.49
N PHE A 119 -18.89 -10.91 -13.83
CA PHE A 119 -19.86 -9.80 -13.93
C PHE A 119 -19.84 -9.07 -15.29
N TYR A 120 -18.72 -9.12 -15.98
CA TYR A 120 -18.53 -8.45 -17.25
C TYR A 120 -18.23 -9.45 -18.36
N PRO A 121 -18.81 -9.29 -19.57
CA PRO A 121 -18.50 -10.15 -20.71
C PRO A 121 -16.99 -10.16 -21.03
N HIS A 122 -16.42 -11.33 -21.32
CA HIS A 122 -15.01 -11.48 -21.71
C HIS A 122 -14.75 -11.03 -23.14
N ARG A 123 -14.98 -9.73 -23.41
CA ARG A 123 -14.71 -9.02 -24.67
C ARG A 123 -14.27 -7.59 -24.34
N SER A 124 -13.74 -6.85 -25.33
CA SER A 124 -13.21 -5.49 -25.14
C SER A 124 -14.20 -4.53 -24.48
N ALA A 125 -15.47 -4.58 -24.86
CA ALA A 125 -16.52 -3.76 -24.26
C ALA A 125 -16.73 -4.08 -22.76
N GLY A 126 -16.65 -5.36 -22.35
CA GLY A 126 -16.75 -5.74 -20.93
C GLY A 126 -15.53 -5.34 -20.14
N LEU A 127 -14.32 -5.46 -20.72
CA LEU A 127 -13.10 -4.97 -20.09
C LEU A 127 -13.19 -3.45 -19.86
N SER A 128 -13.56 -2.68 -20.88
CA SER A 128 -13.72 -1.22 -20.74
C SER A 128 -14.75 -0.86 -19.68
N ALA A 129 -15.90 -1.55 -19.66
CA ALA A 129 -16.93 -1.33 -18.64
C ALA A 129 -16.42 -1.60 -17.21
N CYS A 130 -15.65 -2.68 -17.00
CA CYS A 130 -15.06 -3.01 -15.72
C CYS A 130 -14.11 -1.90 -15.24
N PHE A 131 -13.19 -1.45 -16.10
CA PHE A 131 -12.25 -0.38 -15.75
C PHE A 131 -12.96 0.96 -15.49
N LEU A 132 -13.96 1.33 -16.29
CA LEU A 132 -14.75 2.54 -16.07
C LEU A 132 -15.49 2.50 -14.74
N ALA A 133 -16.09 1.36 -14.37
CA ALA A 133 -16.75 1.18 -13.10
C ALA A 133 -15.74 1.23 -11.89
N GLY A 134 -14.48 0.90 -12.14
CA GLY A 134 -13.40 0.99 -11.15
C GLY A 134 -12.92 2.41 -10.84
N ILE A 135 -13.16 3.41 -11.73
CA ILE A 135 -12.63 4.77 -11.58
C ILE A 135 -13.00 5.46 -10.25
N PRO A 136 -14.24 5.39 -9.75
CA PRO A 136 -14.59 6.00 -8.46
C PRO A 136 -13.78 5.42 -7.30
N PHE A 137 -13.51 4.11 -7.30
CA PHE A 137 -12.69 3.44 -6.29
C PHE A 137 -11.22 3.83 -6.42
N TYR A 138 -10.71 3.94 -7.65
CA TYR A 138 -9.36 4.38 -7.94
C TYR A 138 -9.10 5.82 -7.46
N ARG A 139 -10.06 6.72 -7.65
CA ARG A 139 -9.97 8.09 -7.13
C ARG A 139 -9.76 8.10 -5.61
N ASN A 140 -10.56 7.34 -4.87
CA ASN A 140 -10.43 7.25 -3.42
C ASN A 140 -9.11 6.59 -3.01
N GLN A 141 -8.67 5.55 -3.74
CA GLN A 141 -7.39 4.88 -3.54
C GLN A 141 -6.23 5.87 -3.67
N VAL A 142 -6.15 6.64 -4.77
CA VAL A 142 -5.08 7.63 -4.98
C VAL A 142 -5.07 8.67 -3.87
N LEU A 143 -6.23 9.17 -3.45
CA LEU A 143 -6.32 10.12 -2.32
C LEU A 143 -5.80 9.49 -1.02
N GLY A 144 -6.20 8.25 -0.72
CA GLY A 144 -5.69 7.51 0.43
C GLY A 144 -4.19 7.29 0.36
N ASP A 145 -3.69 6.85 -0.80
CA ASP A 145 -2.26 6.61 -1.01
C ASP A 145 -1.43 7.87 -0.80
N VAL A 146 -1.88 9.03 -1.29
CA VAL A 146 -1.20 10.32 -1.05
C VAL A 146 -1.20 10.67 0.43
N VAL A 147 -2.36 10.65 1.09
CA VAL A 147 -2.51 11.00 2.51
C VAL A 147 -1.64 10.09 3.38
N TYR A 148 -1.75 8.78 3.21
CA TYR A 148 -1.01 7.82 4.04
C TYR A 148 0.49 7.78 3.70
N THR A 149 0.89 8.00 2.44
CA THR A 149 2.31 8.11 2.08
C THR A 149 2.93 9.32 2.75
N VAL A 150 2.28 10.50 2.69
CA VAL A 150 2.77 11.71 3.36
C VAL A 150 2.82 11.50 4.89
N ALA A 151 1.79 10.91 5.49
CA ALA A 151 1.75 10.67 6.93
C ALA A 151 2.85 9.70 7.38
N ILE A 152 3.04 8.58 6.67
CA ILE A 152 3.99 7.53 7.06
C ILE A 152 5.44 7.98 6.81
N PHE A 153 5.76 8.42 5.60
CA PHE A 153 7.13 8.86 5.26
C PHE A 153 7.50 10.17 5.97
N GLY A 154 6.57 11.14 6.04
CA GLY A 154 6.78 12.40 6.74
C GLY A 154 6.91 12.20 8.25
N GLY A 155 6.02 11.41 8.86
CA GLY A 155 6.11 11.05 10.28
C GLY A 155 7.42 10.34 10.62
N TYR A 156 7.84 9.39 9.78
CA TYR A 156 9.14 8.72 9.95
C TYR A 156 10.33 9.70 9.84
N ALA A 157 10.29 10.62 8.88
CA ALA A 157 11.34 11.64 8.73
C ALA A 157 11.43 12.56 9.95
N VAL A 158 10.29 12.99 10.49
CA VAL A 158 10.24 13.80 11.72
C VAL A 158 10.79 13.02 12.91
N LEU A 159 10.33 11.79 13.12
CA LEU A 159 10.83 10.92 14.21
C LEU A 159 12.34 10.72 14.12
N ASN A 160 12.88 10.48 12.93
CA ASN A 160 14.33 10.33 12.75
C ASN A 160 15.09 11.57 13.13
N ARG A 161 14.59 12.77 12.79
CA ARG A 161 15.24 14.04 13.18
C ARG A 161 15.22 14.25 14.70
N LEU A 162 14.11 13.95 15.34
CA LEU A 162 13.97 14.09 16.80
C LEU A 162 14.83 13.09 17.61
N CYS A 163 15.11 11.93 17.03
CA CYS A 163 15.92 10.87 17.66
C CYS A 163 17.43 10.98 17.34
N GLN A 164 17.87 11.92 16.48
CA GLN A 164 19.29 12.17 16.25
C GLN A 164 19.85 13.01 17.40
N PRO A 165 20.98 12.61 18.05
CA PRO A 165 21.65 13.44 19.05
C PRO A 165 22.10 14.76 18.43
N ALA A 166 21.99 15.86 19.20
CA ALA A 166 22.34 17.22 18.76
C ALA A 166 23.82 17.43 18.37
N GLU A 167 24.68 16.45 18.56
CA GLU A 167 26.13 16.53 18.32
C GLU A 167 26.58 16.46 16.85
N GLN A 168 25.66 16.27 15.89
CA GLN A 168 26.03 16.20 14.46
C GLN A 168 25.71 17.45 13.64
N VAL A 169 25.40 18.56 14.29
CA VAL A 169 25.04 19.85 13.63
C VAL A 169 26.08 20.98 13.91
N ALA A 170 27.29 20.59 14.33
CA ALA A 170 28.39 21.56 14.48
C ALA A 170 29.43 21.41 13.38
#